data_5ae94bc41fed92fb793d648c3f31bbbf
#
_entry.id   5ae94bc41fed92fb793d648c3f31bbbf
#
_cell.length_a   1.000
_cell.length_b   1.000
_cell.length_c   1.000
_cell.angle_alpha   90.00
_cell.angle_beta   90.00
_cell.angle_gamma   90.00
#
_symmetry.space_group_name_H-M   'P 1'
#
loop_
_entity.id
_entity.type
_entity.pdbx_description
1 polymer ?
#
loop_
_entity_poly.entity_id
_entity_poly.type
_entity_poly.pdbx_seq_one_letter_code
_entity_poly.pdbx_strand_id
1 'polypeptide(L)'
;MNTAQLKNTYAEQIAPALMKQFNYSSAMQIPVLKKIVVNQGLGDATQDKKIIEVAINEISAITGQKAVATVSKKDVANFKLRKKMPIGVMVTLRRERMYEFLEKLVRVALPRIRDFKGIESKLDGRGNYTLGIQEQIIFPEINIDTIDRILGSVTETHVDNDLLQDRNLHC
;
A
#
# COMPACT_ATOMS: atom_id res chain seq x y z
N MET A 1 -9.48 -4.63 -22.13
CA MET A 1 -9.00 -4.58 -20.73
C MET A 1 -7.53 -4.23 -20.80
N ASN A 2 -7.15 -3.04 -20.37
CA ASN A 2 -5.74 -2.65 -20.33
C ASN A 2 -5.05 -3.47 -19.24
N THR A 3 -4.32 -4.48 -19.66
CA THR A 3 -3.42 -5.21 -18.75
C THR A 3 -2.38 -4.20 -18.27
N ALA A 4 -2.18 -4.07 -16.97
CA ALA A 4 -1.24 -3.12 -16.42
C ALA A 4 0.12 -3.26 -17.13
N GLN A 5 0.60 -2.19 -17.75
CA GLN A 5 1.87 -2.21 -18.50
C GLN A 5 3.03 -2.71 -17.63
N LEU A 6 2.99 -2.36 -16.35
CA LEU A 6 3.99 -2.77 -15.38
C LEU A 6 4.07 -4.29 -15.20
N LYS A 7 2.95 -5.02 -15.32
CA LYS A 7 2.93 -6.48 -15.26
C LYS A 7 3.68 -7.10 -16.45
N ASN A 8 3.46 -6.56 -17.65
CA ASN A 8 4.15 -7.02 -18.85
C ASN A 8 5.64 -6.68 -18.79
N THR A 9 5.98 -5.45 -18.39
CA THR A 9 7.36 -5.01 -18.19
C THR A 9 8.08 -5.91 -17.16
N TYR A 10 7.39 -6.29 -16.08
CA TYR A 10 7.94 -7.21 -15.09
C TYR A 10 8.29 -8.56 -15.72
N ALA A 11 7.36 -9.15 -16.47
CA ALA A 11 7.56 -10.47 -17.07
C ALA A 11 8.62 -10.48 -18.18
N GLU A 12 8.65 -9.43 -19.03
CA GLU A 12 9.49 -9.39 -20.23
C GLU A 12 10.89 -8.85 -19.95
N GLN A 13 11.02 -7.88 -19.04
CA GLN A 13 12.28 -7.15 -18.83
C GLN A 13 12.87 -7.39 -17.44
N ILE A 14 12.07 -7.22 -16.38
CA ILE A 14 12.58 -7.21 -15.00
C ILE A 14 12.97 -8.63 -14.55
N ALA A 15 12.10 -9.62 -14.77
CA ALA A 15 12.36 -10.99 -14.34
C ALA A 15 13.62 -11.61 -14.98
N PRO A 16 13.87 -11.49 -16.32
CA PRO A 16 15.10 -11.94 -16.93
C PRO A 16 16.35 -11.18 -16.46
N ALA A 17 16.21 -9.87 -16.22
CA ALA A 17 17.31 -9.05 -15.69
C ALA A 17 17.71 -9.48 -14.29
N LEU A 18 16.74 -9.72 -13.38
CA LEU A 18 17.00 -10.23 -12.04
C LEU A 18 17.65 -11.63 -12.06
N MET A 19 17.19 -12.48 -12.96
CA MET A 19 17.77 -13.81 -13.12
C MET A 19 19.27 -13.77 -13.48
N LYS A 20 19.64 -12.87 -14.37
CA LYS A 20 21.04 -12.66 -14.76
C LYS A 20 21.86 -11.99 -13.66
N GLN A 21 21.32 -10.96 -13.01
CA GLN A 21 22.01 -10.17 -12.01
C GLN A 21 22.34 -10.99 -10.75
N PHE A 22 21.42 -11.83 -10.30
CA PHE A 22 21.57 -12.64 -9.09
C PHE A 22 21.95 -14.10 -9.36
N ASN A 23 22.20 -14.48 -10.62
CA ASN A 23 22.56 -15.84 -11.03
C ASN A 23 21.62 -16.92 -10.48
N TYR A 24 20.30 -16.66 -10.57
CA TYR A 24 19.31 -17.63 -10.11
C TYR A 24 19.30 -18.87 -11.01
N SER A 25 19.30 -20.05 -10.40
CA SER A 25 19.27 -21.33 -11.11
C SER A 25 17.87 -21.71 -11.62
N SER A 26 16.83 -21.13 -11.04
CA SER A 26 15.43 -21.40 -11.41
C SER A 26 14.60 -20.13 -11.47
N ALA A 27 13.67 -20.06 -12.41
CA ALA A 27 12.71 -18.97 -12.53
C ALA A 27 11.82 -18.79 -11.27
N MET A 28 11.63 -19.86 -10.49
CA MET A 28 10.85 -19.83 -9.24
C MET A 28 11.57 -19.07 -8.10
N GLN A 29 12.86 -18.78 -8.26
CA GLN A 29 13.64 -18.02 -7.26
C GLN A 29 13.52 -16.51 -7.44
N ILE A 30 12.93 -16.06 -8.53
CA ILE A 30 12.76 -14.63 -8.81
C ILE A 30 11.70 -14.07 -7.82
N PRO A 31 12.01 -12.97 -7.11
CA PRO A 31 11.06 -12.34 -6.20
C PRO A 31 9.83 -11.82 -6.95
N VAL A 32 8.65 -12.20 -6.53
CA VAL A 32 7.37 -11.80 -7.12
C VAL A 32 6.56 -10.98 -6.14
N LEU A 33 5.99 -9.88 -6.62
CA LEU A 33 5.07 -9.07 -5.83
C LEU A 33 3.79 -9.86 -5.53
N LYS A 34 3.46 -10.08 -4.26
CA LYS A 34 2.30 -10.89 -3.85
C LYS A 34 1.06 -10.08 -3.53
N LYS A 35 1.22 -8.98 -2.80
CA LYS A 35 0.11 -8.11 -2.40
C LYS A 35 0.61 -6.70 -2.12
N ILE A 36 -0.27 -5.74 -2.27
CA ILE A 36 -0.11 -4.38 -1.74
C ILE A 36 -1.25 -4.15 -0.75
N VAL A 37 -0.90 -3.68 0.43
CA VAL A 37 -1.87 -3.32 1.47
C VAL A 37 -1.84 -1.80 1.62
N VAL A 38 -2.97 -1.17 1.37
CA VAL A 38 -3.16 0.26 1.64
C VAL A 38 -3.91 0.38 2.95
N ASN A 39 -3.33 1.06 3.92
CA ASN A 39 -3.90 1.24 5.24
C ASN A 39 -3.91 2.72 5.62
N GLN A 40 -5.00 3.16 6.22
CA GLN A 40 -5.16 4.52 6.72
C GLN A 40 -5.62 4.48 8.18
N GLY A 41 -4.80 5.03 9.07
CA GLY A 41 -5.16 5.19 10.47
C GLY A 41 -5.92 6.49 10.69
N LEU A 42 -7.04 6.42 11.42
CA LEU A 42 -7.93 7.54 11.67
C LEU A 42 -8.07 7.74 13.18
N GLY A 43 -7.19 8.54 13.78
CA GLY A 43 -7.22 8.83 15.23
C GLY A 43 -8.52 9.51 15.66
N ASP A 44 -9.04 10.44 14.85
CA ASP A 44 -10.24 11.22 15.12
C ASP A 44 -11.53 10.39 14.99
N ALA A 45 -11.48 9.21 14.39
CA ALA A 45 -12.62 8.31 14.25
C ALA A 45 -13.18 7.82 15.60
N THR A 46 -12.43 7.99 16.68
CA THR A 46 -12.92 7.73 18.05
C THR A 46 -14.02 8.69 18.49
N GLN A 47 -14.04 9.90 17.91
CA GLN A 47 -15.04 10.95 18.21
C GLN A 47 -16.16 10.97 17.17
N ASP A 48 -15.83 10.81 15.90
CA ASP A 48 -16.80 10.85 14.80
C ASP A 48 -16.68 9.62 13.87
N LYS A 49 -17.71 8.79 13.89
CA LYS A 49 -17.78 7.59 13.04
C LYS A 49 -17.96 7.90 11.55
N LYS A 50 -18.47 9.06 11.18
CA LYS A 50 -18.67 9.46 9.78
C LYS A 50 -17.34 9.56 9.02
N ILE A 51 -16.27 9.91 9.73
CA ILE A 51 -14.92 9.99 9.15
C ILE A 51 -14.50 8.65 8.51
N ILE A 52 -14.92 7.53 9.09
CA ILE A 52 -14.61 6.21 8.55
C ILE A 52 -15.32 5.93 7.23
N GLU A 53 -16.59 6.36 7.12
CA GLU A 53 -17.35 6.17 5.87
C GLU A 53 -16.73 7.01 4.74
N VAL A 54 -16.33 8.23 5.04
CA VAL A 54 -15.62 9.10 4.09
C VAL A 54 -14.30 8.44 3.66
N ALA A 55 -13.48 7.98 4.60
CA ALA A 55 -12.21 7.31 4.30
C ALA A 55 -12.39 6.00 3.52
N ILE A 56 -13.45 5.24 3.77
CA ILE A 56 -13.78 4.04 2.97
C ILE A 56 -14.05 4.43 1.51
N ASN A 57 -14.80 5.50 1.30
CA ASN A 57 -15.12 5.98 -0.05
C ASN A 57 -13.87 6.49 -0.78
N GLU A 58 -13.02 7.28 -0.10
CA GLU A 58 -11.76 7.79 -0.64
C GLU A 58 -10.82 6.65 -1.04
N ILE A 59 -10.51 5.72 -0.13
CA ILE A 59 -9.61 4.59 -0.44
C ILE A 59 -10.22 3.69 -1.52
N SER A 60 -11.55 3.51 -1.52
CA SER A 60 -12.21 2.73 -2.56
C SER A 60 -12.12 3.40 -3.93
N ALA A 61 -12.18 4.73 -3.99
CA ALA A 61 -11.98 5.50 -5.22
C ALA A 61 -10.54 5.37 -5.74
N ILE A 62 -9.54 5.51 -4.86
CA ILE A 62 -8.11 5.40 -5.22
C ILE A 62 -7.76 4.00 -5.73
N THR A 63 -8.23 2.97 -5.03
CA THR A 63 -7.80 1.58 -5.28
C THR A 63 -8.69 0.81 -6.24
N GLY A 64 -9.88 1.34 -6.52
CA GLY A 64 -10.90 0.65 -7.33
C GLY A 64 -11.48 -0.60 -6.64
N GLN A 65 -11.23 -0.79 -5.36
CA GLN A 65 -11.73 -1.91 -4.55
C GLN A 65 -12.33 -1.40 -3.24
N LYS A 66 -13.48 -1.92 -2.84
CA LYS A 66 -14.13 -1.52 -1.60
C LYS A 66 -13.22 -1.77 -0.40
N ALA A 67 -12.95 -0.72 0.35
CA ALA A 67 -12.13 -0.77 1.54
C ALA A 67 -12.92 -1.29 2.75
N VAL A 68 -12.21 -1.81 3.75
CA VAL A 68 -12.78 -2.39 4.96
C VAL A 68 -12.33 -1.60 6.18
N ALA A 69 -13.28 -1.28 7.07
CA ALA A 69 -12.94 -0.64 8.34
C ALA A 69 -12.15 -1.60 9.24
N THR A 70 -11.08 -1.12 9.81
CA THR A 70 -10.27 -1.84 10.79
C THR A 70 -10.67 -1.46 12.20
N VAL A 71 -10.73 -2.47 13.09
CA VAL A 71 -11.19 -2.29 14.47
C VAL A 71 -10.07 -2.53 15.47
N SER A 72 -10.11 -1.82 16.60
CA SER A 72 -9.17 -2.00 17.69
C SER A 72 -9.27 -3.41 18.29
N LYS A 73 -8.12 -4.05 18.53
CA LYS A 73 -8.02 -5.35 19.18
C LYS A 73 -7.96 -5.25 20.70
N LYS A 74 -7.47 -4.12 21.24
CA LYS A 74 -7.24 -3.89 22.67
C LYS A 74 -7.88 -2.58 23.11
N ASP A 75 -8.17 -2.49 24.41
CA ASP A 75 -8.55 -1.25 25.07
C ASP A 75 -7.28 -0.47 25.40
N VAL A 76 -7.23 0.82 25.03
CA VAL A 76 -6.12 1.72 25.33
C VAL A 76 -6.67 3.04 25.85
N ALA A 77 -6.57 3.25 27.17
CA ALA A 77 -7.15 4.41 27.83
C ALA A 77 -6.56 5.75 27.35
N ASN A 78 -5.24 5.80 27.13
CA ASN A 78 -4.56 7.02 26.66
C ASN A 78 -5.09 7.55 25.32
N PHE A 79 -5.54 6.66 24.44
CA PHE A 79 -6.12 7.03 23.13
C PHE A 79 -7.65 7.01 23.14
N LYS A 80 -8.29 6.86 24.31
CA LYS A 80 -9.75 6.73 24.45
C LYS A 80 -10.34 5.61 23.57
N LEU A 81 -9.55 4.57 23.30
CA LEU A 81 -9.91 3.43 22.47
C LEU A 81 -10.51 2.30 23.30
N ARG A 82 -11.60 1.74 22.80
CA ARG A 82 -12.19 0.51 23.30
C ARG A 82 -12.09 -0.59 22.26
N LYS A 83 -12.05 -1.84 22.71
CA LYS A 83 -12.08 -3.02 21.85
C LYS A 83 -13.27 -2.96 20.89
N LYS A 84 -13.04 -3.31 19.62
CA LYS A 84 -14.01 -3.27 18.53
C LYS A 84 -14.41 -1.85 18.05
N MET A 85 -13.77 -0.80 18.53
CA MET A 85 -13.97 0.52 17.92
C MET A 85 -13.27 0.58 16.56
N PRO A 86 -13.94 1.09 15.52
CA PRO A 86 -13.31 1.29 14.22
C PRO A 86 -12.33 2.48 14.31
N ILE A 87 -11.08 2.28 13.87
CA ILE A 87 -9.97 3.24 14.01
C ILE A 87 -9.19 3.46 12.72
N GLY A 88 -9.59 2.81 11.65
CA GLY A 88 -8.91 2.95 10.37
C GLY A 88 -9.61 2.21 9.25
N VAL A 89 -9.01 2.29 8.08
CA VAL A 89 -9.51 1.66 6.86
C VAL A 89 -8.36 0.95 6.17
N MET A 90 -8.62 -0.22 5.61
CA MET A 90 -7.62 -1.04 4.92
C MET A 90 -8.18 -1.66 3.66
N VAL A 91 -7.32 -1.80 2.64
CA VAL A 91 -7.61 -2.59 1.45
C VAL A 91 -6.39 -3.44 1.09
N THR A 92 -6.62 -4.65 0.61
CA THR A 92 -5.54 -5.54 0.12
C THR A 92 -5.72 -5.77 -1.36
N LEU A 93 -4.75 -5.33 -2.15
CA LEU A 93 -4.72 -5.47 -3.59
C LEU A 93 -3.85 -6.66 -4.00
N ARG A 94 -4.31 -7.42 -4.98
CA ARG A 94 -3.62 -8.59 -5.53
C ARG A 94 -3.74 -8.65 -7.04
N ARG A 95 -2.84 -9.40 -7.70
CA ARG A 95 -2.87 -9.66 -9.14
C ARG A 95 -2.88 -8.36 -9.96
N GLU A 96 -3.81 -8.21 -10.89
CA GLU A 96 -3.87 -7.08 -11.83
C GLU A 96 -4.07 -5.74 -11.14
N ARG A 97 -5.03 -5.64 -10.22
CA ARG A 97 -5.30 -4.41 -9.44
C ARG A 97 -4.09 -3.94 -8.64
N MET A 98 -3.26 -4.86 -8.19
CA MET A 98 -2.02 -4.54 -7.50
C MET A 98 -1.03 -3.84 -8.43
N TYR A 99 -0.84 -4.34 -9.64
CA TYR A 99 0.06 -3.72 -10.62
C TYR A 99 -0.50 -2.39 -11.14
N GLU A 100 -1.81 -2.28 -11.36
CA GLU A 100 -2.47 -1.02 -11.73
C GLU A 100 -2.26 0.06 -10.66
N PHE A 101 -2.47 -0.29 -9.40
CA PHE A 101 -2.23 0.63 -8.28
C PHE A 101 -0.76 1.03 -8.18
N LEU A 102 0.17 0.08 -8.31
CA LEU A 102 1.61 0.36 -8.28
C LEU A 102 2.03 1.27 -9.44
N GLU A 103 1.53 1.02 -10.63
CA GLU A 103 1.80 1.86 -11.80
C GLU A 103 1.29 3.29 -11.60
N LYS A 104 0.06 3.45 -11.08
CA LYS A 104 -0.52 4.74 -10.72
C LYS A 104 0.30 5.44 -9.64
N LEU A 105 0.71 4.72 -8.60
CA LEU A 105 1.53 5.26 -7.52
C LEU A 105 2.85 5.82 -8.06
N VAL A 106 3.58 5.04 -8.85
CA VAL A 106 4.92 5.42 -9.34
C VAL A 106 4.86 6.51 -10.41
N ARG A 107 3.94 6.41 -11.37
CA ARG A 107 3.88 7.33 -12.52
C ARG A 107 3.12 8.61 -12.25
N VAL A 108 2.11 8.58 -11.38
CA VAL A 108 1.20 9.71 -11.18
C VAL A 108 1.31 10.30 -9.79
N ALA A 109 1.24 9.47 -8.75
CA ALA A 109 1.17 9.95 -7.37
C ALA A 109 2.52 10.46 -6.85
N LEU A 110 3.60 9.69 -6.98
CA LEU A 110 4.92 10.09 -6.46
C LEU A 110 5.44 11.41 -7.06
N PRO A 111 5.33 11.68 -8.39
CA PRO A 111 5.78 12.95 -8.95
C PRO A 111 4.98 14.17 -8.47
N ARG A 112 3.78 13.98 -7.92
CA ARG A 112 2.92 15.06 -7.40
C ARG A 112 3.23 15.44 -5.97
N ILE A 113 4.01 14.63 -5.25
CA ILE A 113 4.42 14.94 -3.88
C ILE A 113 5.35 16.14 -3.91
N ARG A 114 5.01 17.18 -3.15
CA ARG A 114 5.91 18.31 -2.93
C ARG A 114 7.12 17.84 -2.12
N ASP A 115 8.31 18.33 -2.46
CA ASP A 115 9.55 18.02 -1.74
C ASP A 115 9.85 16.51 -1.59
N PHE A 116 9.50 15.72 -2.62
CA PHE A 116 9.76 14.29 -2.62
C PHE A 116 11.27 14.02 -2.57
N LYS A 117 11.74 13.53 -1.43
CA LYS A 117 13.17 13.24 -1.17
C LYS A 117 13.62 11.86 -1.67
N GLY A 118 12.77 11.17 -2.43
CA GLY A 118 13.03 9.82 -2.87
C GLY A 118 12.44 8.76 -1.93
N ILE A 119 12.63 7.52 -2.31
CA ILE A 119 12.16 6.34 -1.58
C ILE A 119 13.31 5.78 -0.77
N GLU A 120 13.11 5.53 0.52
CA GLU A 120 14.11 4.86 1.34
C GLU A 120 14.34 3.43 0.85
N SER A 121 15.59 3.00 0.80
CA SER A 121 15.96 1.64 0.38
C SER A 121 15.85 0.59 1.50
N LYS A 122 15.31 0.96 2.66
CA LYS A 122 15.26 0.09 3.84
C LYS A 122 14.08 -0.86 3.77
N LEU A 123 14.37 -2.14 3.72
CA LEU A 123 13.41 -3.24 3.84
C LEU A 123 13.34 -3.72 5.30
N ASP A 124 12.25 -4.37 5.68
CA ASP A 124 12.04 -4.91 7.04
C ASP A 124 12.83 -6.21 7.34
N GLY A 125 13.64 -6.69 6.39
CA GLY A 125 14.37 -7.97 6.48
C GLY A 125 13.51 -9.21 6.18
N ARG A 126 12.20 -9.03 5.97
CA ARG A 126 11.27 -10.11 5.61
C ARG A 126 10.74 -9.99 4.18
N GLY A 127 11.35 -9.11 3.38
CA GLY A 127 10.92 -8.85 2.01
C GLY A 127 9.75 -7.90 1.88
N ASN A 128 9.37 -7.19 2.94
CA ASN A 128 8.33 -6.18 2.90
C ASN A 128 8.94 -4.79 2.76
N TYR A 129 8.24 -3.94 2.02
CA TYR A 129 8.55 -2.53 1.87
C TYR A 129 7.38 -1.68 2.34
N THR A 130 7.65 -0.69 3.19
CA THR A 130 6.63 0.24 3.70
C THR A 130 6.90 1.64 3.21
N LEU A 131 5.91 2.26 2.59
CA LEU A 131 5.94 3.65 2.12
C LEU A 131 4.86 4.45 2.83
N GLY A 132 5.24 5.51 3.52
CA GLY A 132 4.33 6.47 4.12
C GLY A 132 4.00 7.61 3.16
N ILE A 133 2.72 7.90 2.99
CA ILE A 133 2.21 9.02 2.19
C ILE A 133 1.39 9.93 3.12
N GLN A 134 1.75 11.19 3.21
CA GLN A 134 1.07 12.14 4.11
C GLN A 134 -0.16 12.79 3.46
N GLU A 135 -0.10 13.03 2.15
CA GLU A 135 -1.16 13.75 1.44
C GLU A 135 -1.93 12.83 0.49
N GLN A 136 -3.23 12.69 0.67
CA GLN A 136 -4.08 11.92 -0.24
C GLN A 136 -4.40 12.65 -1.55
N ILE A 137 -4.19 13.97 -1.59
CA ILE A 137 -4.47 14.83 -2.77
C ILE A 137 -3.59 14.48 -3.99
N ILE A 138 -2.50 13.75 -3.78
CA ILE A 138 -1.63 13.28 -4.87
C ILE A 138 -2.35 12.34 -5.85
N PHE A 139 -3.43 11.70 -5.40
CA PHE A 139 -4.24 10.84 -6.25
C PHE A 139 -5.29 11.66 -6.99
N PRO A 140 -5.36 11.58 -8.34
CA PRO A 140 -6.27 12.38 -9.15
C PRO A 140 -7.74 12.00 -8.98
N GLU A 141 -8.04 10.85 -8.40
CA GLU A 141 -9.39 10.35 -8.15
C GLU A 141 -10.08 11.05 -6.99
N ILE A 142 -9.31 11.77 -6.17
CA ILE A 142 -9.84 12.48 -5.02
C ILE A 142 -10.14 13.92 -5.42
N ASN A 143 -11.40 14.31 -5.30
CA ASN A 143 -11.84 15.68 -5.45
C ASN A 143 -11.53 16.50 -4.19
N ILE A 144 -10.76 17.58 -4.36
CA ILE A 144 -10.37 18.49 -3.27
C ILE A 144 -11.61 19.12 -2.61
N ASP A 145 -12.67 19.38 -3.38
CA ASP A 145 -13.90 20.03 -2.92
C ASP A 145 -14.74 19.14 -1.98
N THR A 146 -14.51 17.84 -1.97
CA THR A 146 -15.22 16.86 -1.12
C THR A 146 -14.47 16.51 0.15
N ILE A 147 -13.25 17.04 0.31
CA ILE A 147 -12.40 16.75 1.46
C ILE A 147 -12.65 17.85 2.51
N ASP A 148 -13.53 17.59 3.46
CA ASP A 148 -13.74 18.47 4.62
C ASP A 148 -12.53 18.58 5.55
N ARG A 149 -11.56 17.67 5.41
CA ARG A 149 -10.30 17.64 6.17
C ARG A 149 -9.16 17.06 5.34
N ILE A 150 -8.05 17.77 5.29
CA ILE A 150 -6.74 17.17 4.97
C ILE A 150 -6.39 16.26 6.14
N LEU A 151 -6.83 15.01 6.07
CA LEU A 151 -6.45 14.00 7.03
C LEU A 151 -4.97 13.72 6.77
N GLY A 152 -4.12 14.09 7.71
CA GLY A 152 -2.74 13.62 7.75
C GLY A 152 -2.72 12.11 7.90
N SER A 153 -2.90 11.40 6.80
CA SER A 153 -2.98 9.95 6.79
C SER A 153 -1.68 9.37 6.29
N VAL A 154 -1.03 8.64 7.16
CA VAL A 154 0.07 7.75 6.77
C VAL A 154 -0.55 6.56 6.06
N THR A 155 -0.43 6.51 4.74
CA THR A 155 -0.73 5.30 3.98
C THR A 155 0.50 4.41 4.02
N GLU A 156 0.47 3.39 4.85
CA GLU A 156 1.51 2.36 4.83
C GLU A 156 1.20 1.37 3.70
N THR A 157 2.05 1.34 2.71
CA THR A 157 1.96 0.34 1.63
C THR A 157 2.86 -0.83 1.99
N HIS A 158 2.29 -1.90 2.48
CA HIS A 158 3.00 -3.15 2.71
C HIS A 158 3.13 -3.93 1.39
N VAL A 159 4.35 -4.10 0.94
CA VAL A 159 4.68 -5.01 -0.16
C VAL A 159 5.24 -6.29 0.46
N ASP A 160 4.39 -7.29 0.64
CA ASP A 160 4.84 -8.59 1.15
C ASP A 160 5.51 -9.40 0.02
N ASN A 161 6.73 -9.79 0.24
CA ASN A 161 7.49 -10.67 -0.64
C ASN A 161 7.87 -11.95 0.11
N ASP A 162 6.91 -12.90 0.24
CA ASP A 162 7.07 -14.14 1.00
C ASP A 162 8.18 -15.09 0.49
N LEU A 163 8.81 -14.79 -0.65
CA LEU A 163 9.80 -15.68 -1.24
C LEU A 163 11.22 -15.55 -0.64
N LEU A 164 11.45 -14.56 0.23
CA LEU A 164 12.75 -14.40 0.88
C LEU A 164 12.88 -15.17 2.20
N GLN A 165 11.81 -15.79 2.70
CA GLN A 165 11.86 -16.54 3.97
C GLN A 165 12.52 -17.91 3.87
N ASP A 166 12.61 -18.53 2.69
CA ASP A 166 13.16 -19.88 2.55
C ASP A 166 14.69 -19.95 2.37
N ARG A 167 15.42 -18.82 2.48
CA ARG A 167 16.88 -18.78 2.24
C ARG A 167 17.77 -18.79 3.47
N ASN A 168 17.23 -18.78 4.68
CA ASN A 168 18.04 -18.87 5.91
C ASN A 168 18.11 -20.27 6.53
N LEU A 169 17.79 -21.30 5.78
CA LEU A 169 18.07 -22.67 6.18
C LEU A 169 19.13 -23.22 5.23
N HIS A 170 20.33 -23.32 5.75
CA HIS A 170 21.55 -23.96 5.27
C HIS A 170 22.65 -23.01 4.75
N CYS A 171 23.39 -22.48 5.70
CA CYS A 171 24.85 -22.50 5.77
C CYS A 171 25.26 -22.76 7.23
#